data_fa91d9a36c55212b862ac409898ec18b
#
_entry.id   fa91d9a36c55212b862ac409898ec18b
#
_cell.length_a   1.000
_cell.length_b   1.000
_cell.length_c   1.000
_cell.angle_alpha   90.00
_cell.angle_beta   90.00
_cell.angle_gamma   90.00
#
_symmetry.space_group_name_H-M   'P 1'
#
loop_
_entity.id
_entity.type
_entity.pdbx_description
1 polymer ?
#
loop_
_entity_poly.entity_id
_entity_poly.type
_entity_poly.pdbx_seq_one_letter_code
_entity_poly.pdbx_strand_id
1 'polypeptide(L)'
;VPEGGTRGWIIPIGGAENKENDRHILERFVRVAGGRDADIVVIPTASRLTETGPRYEKLFRDIGAARVTSMDFDTRRDCHEPGRLERLEAATGIFFTGGNQLRISTLLGGTPVAKLIRVRNANGVTVGGTSAGASILSEHMIAFGDEGSSVISGSVRLAPGLGLTNRFIIDQHFRQRDRLGRLLTALAYNP
;
A
#
# COMPACT_ATOMS: atom_id res chain seq x y z
N VAL A 1 -12.98 3.84 -13.72
CA VAL A 1 -13.84 4.70 -12.90
C VAL A 1 -15.20 4.66 -13.52
N PRO A 2 -16.29 4.43 -12.77
CA PRO A 2 -17.65 4.53 -13.29
C PRO A 2 -17.90 5.90 -13.90
N GLU A 3 -18.79 5.96 -14.88
CA GLU A 3 -19.17 7.21 -15.53
C GLU A 3 -19.74 8.18 -14.48
N GLY A 4 -19.17 9.39 -14.38
CA GLY A 4 -19.51 10.37 -13.34
C GLY A 4 -18.94 10.12 -11.94
N GLY A 5 -18.21 9.04 -11.72
CA GLY A 5 -17.58 8.70 -10.45
C GLY A 5 -16.21 9.35 -10.26
N THR A 6 -15.84 9.59 -9.01
CA THR A 6 -14.49 10.06 -8.63
C THR A 6 -13.68 8.90 -8.08
N ARG A 7 -12.50 8.68 -8.65
CA ARG A 7 -11.56 7.69 -8.13
C ARG A 7 -11.06 8.11 -6.75
N GLY A 8 -10.91 7.13 -5.85
CA GLY A 8 -10.28 7.35 -4.55
C GLY A 8 -8.79 7.71 -4.65
N TRP A 9 -8.30 8.37 -3.63
CA TRP A 9 -6.89 8.73 -3.56
C TRP A 9 -5.99 7.49 -3.50
N ILE A 10 -4.82 7.59 -4.13
CA ILE A 10 -3.70 6.65 -3.97
C ILE A 10 -2.59 7.43 -3.27
N ILE A 11 -2.21 6.98 -2.06
CA ILE A 11 -1.28 7.71 -1.19
C ILE A 11 -0.07 6.83 -0.88
N PRO A 12 0.97 6.88 -1.72
CA PRO A 12 2.23 6.21 -1.42
C PRO A 12 3.05 7.04 -0.43
N ILE A 13 3.52 6.40 0.64
CA ILE A 13 4.40 6.99 1.65
C ILE A 13 5.74 6.27 1.57
N GLY A 14 6.83 7.04 1.43
CA GLY A 14 8.18 6.49 1.18
C GLY A 14 8.72 5.56 2.24
N GLY A 15 8.17 5.60 3.44
CA GLY A 15 8.56 4.77 4.58
C GLY A 15 9.21 5.59 5.70
N ALA A 16 9.29 4.98 6.88
CA ALA A 16 9.79 5.63 8.09
C ALA A 16 9.08 6.96 8.44
N GLU A 17 7.81 7.05 8.09
CA GLU A 17 6.98 8.21 8.44
C GLU A 17 6.87 8.37 9.95
N ASN A 18 6.81 9.62 10.40
CA ASN A 18 6.68 9.93 11.82
C ASN A 18 5.28 9.51 12.32
N LYS A 19 5.26 8.73 13.40
CA LYS A 19 4.04 8.20 14.01
C LYS A 19 3.72 8.84 15.37
N GLU A 20 4.60 9.69 15.86
CA GLU A 20 4.51 10.25 17.22
C GLU A 20 4.24 11.74 17.21
N ASN A 21 5.18 12.54 16.73
CA ASN A 21 5.15 14.00 16.88
C ASN A 21 4.69 14.76 15.64
N ASP A 22 4.98 14.20 14.44
CA ASP A 22 4.62 14.81 13.15
C ASP A 22 3.89 13.75 12.29
N ARG A 23 2.58 13.65 12.49
CA ARG A 23 1.71 12.66 11.83
C ARG A 23 0.98 13.22 10.62
N HIS A 24 1.35 14.37 10.09
CA HIS A 24 0.61 15.08 9.04
C HIS A 24 0.27 14.23 7.81
N ILE A 25 1.17 13.32 7.39
CA ILE A 25 0.92 12.43 6.25
C ILE A 25 -0.20 11.44 6.59
N LEU A 26 -0.17 10.85 7.79
CA LEU A 26 -1.17 9.88 8.26
C LEU A 26 -2.51 10.58 8.57
N GLU A 27 -2.47 11.79 9.13
CA GLU A 27 -3.65 12.64 9.30
C GLU A 27 -4.30 13.01 7.96
N ARG A 28 -3.47 13.29 6.95
CA ARG A 28 -3.98 13.52 5.58
C ARG A 28 -4.65 12.27 5.03
N PHE A 29 -4.08 11.08 5.25
CA PHE A 29 -4.70 9.82 4.84
C PHE A 29 -6.07 9.65 5.50
N VAL A 30 -6.17 9.79 6.83
CA VAL A 30 -7.45 9.69 7.56
C VAL A 30 -8.47 10.69 7.02
N ARG A 31 -8.05 11.95 6.81
CA ARG A 31 -8.92 13.02 6.29
C ARG A 31 -9.56 12.65 4.96
N VAL A 32 -8.78 12.15 3.99
CA VAL A 32 -9.30 11.81 2.66
C VAL A 32 -9.95 10.43 2.61
N ALA A 33 -9.77 9.62 3.65
CA ALA A 33 -10.48 8.35 3.84
C ALA A 33 -11.85 8.53 4.51
N GLY A 34 -12.27 9.77 4.83
CA GLY A 34 -13.57 10.07 5.45
C GLY A 34 -13.48 10.87 6.74
N GLY A 35 -12.28 11.21 7.20
CA GLY A 35 -12.09 12.00 8.42
C GLY A 35 -12.61 11.30 9.66
N ARG A 36 -13.54 11.93 10.37
CA ARG A 36 -14.15 11.37 11.59
C ARG A 36 -15.06 10.18 11.33
N ASP A 37 -15.55 10.02 10.09
CA ASP A 37 -16.38 8.89 9.68
C ASP A 37 -15.55 7.80 8.98
N ALA A 38 -14.21 7.95 8.96
CA ALA A 38 -13.34 7.00 8.29
C ALA A 38 -13.43 5.61 8.91
N ASP A 39 -13.70 4.62 8.05
CA ASP A 39 -13.64 3.20 8.36
C ASP A 39 -12.43 2.59 7.61
N ILE A 40 -11.36 2.34 8.35
CA ILE A 40 -10.07 1.97 7.78
C ILE A 40 -9.77 0.49 8.01
N VAL A 41 -9.39 -0.20 6.94
CA VAL A 41 -8.77 -1.52 7.00
C VAL A 41 -7.27 -1.39 6.85
N VAL A 42 -6.52 -1.83 7.85
CA VAL A 42 -5.07 -1.95 7.82
C VAL A 42 -4.68 -3.35 7.37
N ILE A 43 -3.82 -3.46 6.37
CA ILE A 43 -3.30 -4.74 5.86
C ILE A 43 -1.81 -4.86 6.22
N PRO A 44 -1.47 -5.54 7.32
CA PRO A 44 -0.08 -5.66 7.79
C PRO A 44 0.70 -6.81 7.14
N THR A 45 0.15 -7.50 6.17
CA THR A 45 0.69 -8.71 5.52
C THR A 45 2.15 -8.62 5.08
N ALA A 46 2.67 -7.41 4.79
CA ALA A 46 4.10 -7.22 4.51
C ALA A 46 5.01 -7.47 5.72
N SER A 47 4.52 -7.23 6.91
CA SER A 47 5.27 -7.38 8.17
C SER A 47 5.29 -8.82 8.65
N ARG A 48 6.34 -9.18 9.39
CA ARG A 48 6.40 -10.44 10.16
C ARG A 48 6.15 -10.20 11.65
N LEU A 49 5.98 -8.94 12.04
CA LEU A 49 5.75 -8.54 13.43
C LEU A 49 4.25 -8.51 13.68
N THR A 50 3.80 -9.29 14.63
CA THR A 50 2.37 -9.44 14.98
C THR A 50 1.76 -8.14 15.53
N GLU A 51 2.56 -7.29 16.15
CA GLU A 51 2.16 -6.00 16.70
C GLU A 51 1.95 -4.91 15.65
N THR A 52 2.38 -5.13 14.39
CA THR A 52 2.26 -4.10 13.34
C THR A 52 0.81 -3.69 13.11
N GLY A 53 -0.09 -4.64 12.96
CA GLY A 53 -1.51 -4.38 12.79
C GLY A 53 -2.12 -3.58 13.94
N PRO A 54 -2.07 -4.10 15.18
CA PRO A 54 -2.57 -3.40 16.37
C PRO A 54 -1.98 -2.00 16.56
N ARG A 55 -0.69 -1.80 16.24
CA ARG A 55 -0.05 -0.48 16.32
C ARG A 55 -0.69 0.53 15.36
N TYR A 56 -0.95 0.15 14.12
CA TYR A 56 -1.62 1.04 13.15
C TYR A 56 -3.10 1.21 13.46
N GLU A 57 -3.78 0.21 14.01
CA GLU A 57 -5.15 0.39 14.50
C GLU A 57 -5.23 1.48 15.55
N LYS A 58 -4.37 1.39 16.58
CA LYS A 58 -4.29 2.41 17.61
C LYS A 58 -3.98 3.78 17.02
N LEU A 59 -2.96 3.85 16.16
CA LEU A 59 -2.50 5.09 15.54
C LEU A 59 -3.61 5.82 14.78
N PHE A 60 -4.36 5.12 13.92
CA PHE A 60 -5.43 5.74 13.15
C PHE A 60 -6.66 6.10 14.00
N ARG A 61 -6.94 5.33 15.06
CA ARG A 61 -7.96 5.74 16.06
C ARG A 61 -7.54 6.99 16.82
N ASP A 62 -6.29 7.09 17.23
CA ASP A 62 -5.73 8.27 17.92
C ASP A 62 -5.74 9.52 17.01
N ILE A 63 -5.66 9.35 15.69
CA ILE A 63 -5.81 10.43 14.70
C ILE A 63 -7.28 10.84 14.53
N GLY A 64 -8.23 9.98 14.90
CA GLY A 64 -9.66 10.31 14.89
C GLY A 64 -10.50 9.54 13.87
N ALA A 65 -10.01 8.43 13.31
CA ALA A 65 -10.85 7.54 12.49
C ALA A 65 -11.92 6.85 13.35
N ALA A 66 -13.16 6.76 12.85
CA ALA A 66 -14.30 6.15 13.55
C ALA A 66 -14.09 4.67 13.81
N ARG A 67 -13.58 3.95 12.82
CA ARG A 67 -13.35 2.52 12.90
C ARG A 67 -12.03 2.16 12.23
N VAL A 68 -11.26 1.31 12.89
CA VAL A 68 -10.03 0.76 12.33
C VAL A 68 -9.95 -0.72 12.65
N THR A 69 -9.69 -1.53 11.64
CA THR A 69 -9.55 -2.99 11.76
C THR A 69 -8.29 -3.44 11.06
N SER A 70 -7.44 -4.17 11.75
CA SER A 70 -6.30 -4.86 11.12
C SER A 70 -6.76 -6.20 10.55
N MET A 71 -6.30 -6.50 9.34
CA MET A 71 -6.63 -7.73 8.63
C MET A 71 -5.39 -8.27 7.93
N ASP A 72 -4.80 -9.29 8.50
CA ASP A 72 -3.66 -9.98 7.92
C ASP A 72 -4.09 -11.10 6.95
N PHE A 73 -3.24 -11.41 6.00
CA PHE A 73 -3.41 -12.51 5.06
C PHE A 73 -2.16 -13.38 5.11
N ASP A 74 -2.26 -14.54 5.74
CA ASP A 74 -1.16 -15.49 5.89
C ASP A 74 -1.10 -16.49 4.72
N THR A 75 -2.24 -16.77 4.11
CA THR A 75 -2.39 -17.66 2.98
C THR A 75 -3.23 -17.04 1.87
N ARG A 76 -3.10 -17.54 0.65
CA ARG A 76 -3.97 -17.12 -0.46
C ARG A 76 -5.44 -17.52 -0.23
N ARG A 77 -5.70 -18.55 0.61
CA ARG A 77 -7.05 -18.98 0.95
C ARG A 77 -7.80 -17.89 1.71
N ASP A 78 -7.13 -17.17 2.60
CA ASP A 78 -7.71 -16.10 3.38
C ASP A 78 -8.30 -14.99 2.49
N CYS A 79 -7.74 -14.83 1.28
CA CYS A 79 -8.23 -13.86 0.30
C CYS A 79 -9.57 -14.23 -0.35
N HIS A 80 -10.11 -15.41 -0.04
CA HIS A 80 -11.40 -15.90 -0.53
C HIS A 80 -12.47 -15.95 0.57
N GLU A 81 -12.12 -15.61 1.81
CA GLU A 81 -13.06 -15.63 2.94
C GLU A 81 -14.12 -14.53 2.81
N PRO A 82 -15.42 -14.88 2.79
CA PRO A 82 -16.50 -13.91 2.60
C PRO A 82 -16.45 -12.76 3.61
N GLY A 83 -16.24 -13.04 4.90
CA GLY A 83 -16.19 -12.01 5.94
C GLY A 83 -15.06 -10.99 5.77
N ARG A 84 -13.92 -11.41 5.19
CA ARG A 84 -12.82 -10.50 4.86
C ARG A 84 -13.15 -9.61 3.66
N LEU A 85 -13.82 -10.17 2.66
CA LEU A 85 -14.30 -9.40 1.50
C LEU A 85 -15.36 -8.39 1.91
N GLU A 86 -16.36 -8.78 2.70
CA GLU A 86 -17.38 -7.90 3.25
C GLU A 86 -16.77 -6.76 4.07
N ARG A 87 -15.75 -7.08 4.88
CA ARG A 87 -15.05 -6.07 5.69
C ARG A 87 -14.31 -5.04 4.82
N LEU A 88 -13.66 -5.48 3.73
CA LEU A 88 -13.01 -4.60 2.76
C LEU A 88 -14.04 -3.79 1.96
N GLU A 89 -15.19 -4.37 1.67
CA GLU A 89 -16.25 -3.68 0.94
C GLU A 89 -16.87 -2.54 1.75
N ALA A 90 -16.97 -2.68 3.06
CA ALA A 90 -17.46 -1.63 3.95
C ALA A 90 -16.45 -0.49 4.19
N ALA A 91 -15.15 -0.70 3.92
CA ALA A 91 -14.10 0.27 4.21
C ALA A 91 -14.19 1.54 3.36
N THR A 92 -13.87 2.69 3.95
CA THR A 92 -13.66 3.97 3.26
C THR A 92 -12.17 4.25 3.00
N GLY A 93 -11.28 3.58 3.73
CA GLY A 93 -9.85 3.63 3.56
C GLY A 93 -9.19 2.27 3.72
N ILE A 94 -8.16 2.00 2.91
CA ILE A 94 -7.35 0.77 2.99
C ILE A 94 -5.89 1.19 3.08
N PHE A 95 -5.16 0.65 4.06
CA PHE A 95 -3.78 1.02 4.32
C PHE A 95 -2.86 -0.19 4.40
N PHE A 96 -1.86 -0.25 3.52
CA PHE A 96 -0.82 -1.27 3.52
C PHE A 96 0.38 -0.83 4.36
N THR A 97 0.82 -1.68 5.29
CA THR A 97 2.00 -1.39 6.10
C THR A 97 3.32 -1.73 5.40
N GLY A 98 4.42 -1.33 6.01
CA GLY A 98 5.77 -1.68 5.55
C GLY A 98 6.16 -3.14 5.88
N GLY A 99 7.22 -3.59 5.22
CA GLY A 99 7.79 -4.92 5.37
C GLY A 99 8.34 -5.44 4.03
N ASN A 100 7.88 -6.62 3.59
CA ASN A 100 8.27 -7.22 2.33
C ASN A 100 7.12 -7.14 1.30
N GLN A 101 7.30 -6.34 0.25
CA GLN A 101 6.31 -6.15 -0.81
C GLN A 101 6.01 -7.43 -1.60
N LEU A 102 6.97 -8.33 -1.75
CA LEU A 102 6.74 -9.61 -2.42
C LEU A 102 5.78 -10.51 -1.65
N ARG A 103 5.78 -10.41 -0.31
CA ARG A 103 4.79 -11.14 0.50
C ARG A 103 3.37 -10.70 0.17
N ILE A 104 3.13 -9.38 0.04
CA ILE A 104 1.82 -8.87 -0.38
C ILE A 104 1.49 -9.35 -1.81
N SER A 105 2.41 -9.17 -2.75
CA SER A 105 2.19 -9.58 -4.15
C SER A 105 1.88 -11.07 -4.29
N THR A 106 2.63 -11.92 -3.60
CA THR A 106 2.47 -13.38 -3.65
C THR A 106 1.14 -13.83 -3.05
N LEU A 107 0.74 -13.25 -1.92
CA LEU A 107 -0.48 -13.66 -1.21
C LEU A 107 -1.73 -13.06 -1.82
N LEU A 108 -1.72 -11.77 -2.13
CA LEU A 108 -2.91 -11.05 -2.60
C LEU A 108 -3.03 -11.01 -4.12
N GLY A 109 -1.92 -11.01 -4.85
CA GLY A 109 -1.91 -10.85 -6.31
C GLY A 109 -2.82 -11.85 -7.03
N GLY A 110 -3.71 -11.35 -7.90
CA GLY A 110 -4.65 -12.17 -8.67
C GLY A 110 -5.83 -12.76 -7.88
N THR A 111 -5.99 -12.43 -6.59
CA THR A 111 -7.07 -12.93 -5.74
C THR A 111 -8.31 -12.01 -5.77
N PRO A 112 -9.46 -12.47 -5.24
CA PRO A 112 -10.65 -11.64 -5.06
C PRO A 112 -10.37 -10.38 -4.23
N VAL A 113 -9.55 -10.45 -3.18
CA VAL A 113 -9.14 -9.29 -2.36
C VAL A 113 -8.45 -8.23 -3.21
N ALA A 114 -7.44 -8.60 -4.03
CA ALA A 114 -6.76 -7.63 -4.89
C ALA A 114 -7.70 -7.00 -5.92
N LYS A 115 -8.62 -7.79 -6.49
CA LYS A 115 -9.66 -7.30 -7.41
C LYS A 115 -10.58 -6.31 -6.70
N LEU A 116 -11.05 -6.66 -5.51
CA LEU A 116 -11.95 -5.82 -4.72
C LEU A 116 -11.29 -4.49 -4.37
N ILE A 117 -10.04 -4.49 -3.92
CA ILE A 117 -9.31 -3.25 -3.58
C ILE A 117 -9.22 -2.31 -4.79
N ARG A 118 -8.93 -2.84 -5.99
CA ARG A 118 -8.94 -2.03 -7.23
C ARG A 118 -10.32 -1.46 -7.54
N VAL A 119 -11.35 -2.27 -7.45
CA VAL A 119 -12.74 -1.85 -7.69
C VAL A 119 -13.15 -0.78 -6.67
N ARG A 120 -12.85 -0.98 -5.39
CA ARG A 120 -13.17 -0.02 -4.34
C ARG A 120 -12.43 1.31 -4.55
N ASN A 121 -11.14 1.30 -4.93
CA ASN A 121 -10.42 2.52 -5.26
C ASN A 121 -11.01 3.22 -6.50
N ALA A 122 -11.40 2.48 -7.53
CA ALA A 122 -12.06 3.04 -8.70
C ALA A 122 -13.41 3.72 -8.34
N ASN A 123 -14.06 3.30 -7.25
CA ASN A 123 -15.32 3.81 -6.72
C ASN A 123 -15.17 4.76 -5.52
N GLY A 124 -14.02 5.38 -5.35
CA GLY A 124 -13.84 6.46 -4.38
C GLY A 124 -13.12 6.10 -3.09
N VAL A 125 -12.84 4.82 -2.81
CA VAL A 125 -12.13 4.42 -1.59
C VAL A 125 -10.66 4.82 -1.67
N THR A 126 -10.17 5.50 -0.63
CA THR A 126 -8.76 5.87 -0.50
C THR A 126 -7.90 4.66 -0.19
N VAL A 127 -6.82 4.46 -0.94
CA VAL A 127 -5.83 3.42 -0.68
C VAL A 127 -4.46 4.04 -0.46
N GLY A 128 -3.85 3.76 0.67
CA GLY A 128 -2.51 4.24 1.00
C GLY A 128 -1.59 3.09 1.41
N GLY A 129 -0.32 3.40 1.51
CA GLY A 129 0.64 2.44 2.04
C GLY A 129 2.01 3.05 2.25
N THR A 130 2.75 2.47 3.19
CA THR A 130 4.08 2.93 3.55
C THR A 130 5.15 1.90 3.18
N SER A 131 6.31 2.36 2.71
CA SER A 131 7.44 1.49 2.36
C SER A 131 7.03 0.39 1.37
N ALA A 132 7.08 -0.89 1.73
CA ALA A 132 6.57 -2.01 0.93
C ALA A 132 5.10 -1.81 0.51
N GLY A 133 4.28 -1.25 1.40
CA GLY A 133 2.89 -0.89 1.13
C GLY A 133 2.73 0.22 0.10
N ALA A 134 3.73 1.08 -0.09
CA ALA A 134 3.73 2.08 -1.17
C ALA A 134 4.09 1.45 -2.52
N SER A 135 5.13 0.62 -2.54
CA SER A 135 5.59 -0.05 -3.76
C SER A 135 4.51 -0.94 -4.37
N ILE A 136 3.72 -1.64 -3.54
CA ILE A 136 2.70 -2.58 -4.00
C ILE A 136 1.53 -1.91 -4.75
N LEU A 137 1.34 -0.59 -4.62
CA LEU A 137 0.23 0.14 -5.24
C LEU A 137 0.38 0.24 -6.76
N SER A 138 1.59 0.14 -7.29
CA SER A 138 1.87 0.16 -8.73
C SER A 138 1.45 -1.15 -9.40
N GLU A 139 1.26 -1.11 -10.72
CA GLU A 139 1.10 -2.33 -11.53
C GLU A 139 2.42 -3.10 -11.62
N HIS A 140 3.53 -2.39 -11.87
CA HIS A 140 4.88 -2.92 -11.78
C HIS A 140 5.61 -2.29 -10.61
N MET A 141 6.22 -3.09 -9.76
CA MET A 141 6.98 -2.62 -8.61
C MET A 141 8.43 -3.09 -8.65
N ILE A 142 9.33 -2.32 -8.08
CA ILE A 142 10.70 -2.77 -7.84
C ILE A 142 10.66 -3.80 -6.70
N ALA A 143 10.89 -5.07 -7.05
CA ALA A 143 10.94 -6.17 -6.09
C ALA A 143 12.29 -6.18 -5.36
N PHE A 144 13.36 -6.09 -6.10
CA PHE A 144 14.75 -6.02 -5.66
C PHE A 144 15.53 -5.01 -6.49
N GLY A 145 16.57 -4.47 -5.91
CA GLY A 145 17.52 -3.60 -6.59
C GLY A 145 18.55 -3.07 -5.61
N ASP A 146 19.79 -2.97 -6.06
CA ASP A 146 20.91 -2.51 -5.26
C ASP A 146 20.73 -1.04 -4.87
N GLU A 147 21.30 -0.66 -3.74
CA GLU A 147 21.41 0.72 -3.29
C GLU A 147 22.57 1.39 -4.01
N GLY A 148 22.51 2.72 -4.18
CA GLY A 148 23.52 3.53 -4.86
C GLY A 148 22.93 4.35 -6.00
N SER A 149 23.72 5.35 -6.42
CA SER A 149 23.36 6.29 -7.48
C SER A 149 23.67 5.79 -8.89
N SER A 150 24.47 4.72 -9.03
CA SER A 150 24.91 4.20 -10.32
C SER A 150 23.83 3.37 -11.00
N VAL A 151 23.65 3.60 -12.30
CA VAL A 151 22.81 2.76 -13.16
C VAL A 151 23.59 1.51 -13.54
N ILE A 152 23.14 0.34 -13.10
CA ILE A 152 23.83 -0.94 -13.34
C ILE A 152 22.86 -1.88 -14.04
N SER A 153 23.25 -2.36 -15.22
CA SER A 153 22.46 -3.32 -15.99
C SER A 153 22.20 -4.59 -15.16
N GLY A 154 20.94 -5.04 -15.11
CA GLY A 154 20.55 -6.25 -14.40
C GLY A 154 20.46 -6.11 -12.87
N SER A 155 20.74 -4.92 -12.29
CA SER A 155 20.68 -4.70 -10.83
C SER A 155 19.26 -4.61 -10.28
N VAL A 156 18.25 -4.49 -11.14
CA VAL A 156 16.84 -4.32 -10.73
C VAL A 156 16.00 -5.50 -11.21
N ARG A 157 15.14 -5.95 -10.35
CA ARG A 157 14.08 -6.92 -10.68
C ARG A 157 12.72 -6.35 -10.38
N LEU A 158 11.85 -6.36 -11.38
CA LEU A 158 10.46 -5.97 -11.24
C LEU A 158 9.58 -7.19 -10.91
N ALA A 159 8.47 -6.92 -10.25
CA ALA A 159 7.41 -7.88 -9.99
C ALA A 159 6.04 -7.20 -10.12
N PRO A 160 4.97 -7.96 -10.34
CA PRO A 160 3.62 -7.42 -10.32
C PRO A 160 3.28 -6.85 -8.94
N GLY A 161 2.71 -5.64 -8.92
CA GLY A 161 2.04 -5.07 -7.75
C GLY A 161 0.53 -5.33 -7.80
N LEU A 162 -0.25 -4.50 -7.10
CA LEU A 162 -1.72 -4.62 -7.08
C LEU A 162 -2.42 -3.87 -8.22
N GLY A 163 -1.69 -3.08 -9.00
CA GLY A 163 -2.24 -2.42 -10.19
C GLY A 163 -3.26 -1.32 -9.89
N LEU A 164 -3.08 -0.58 -8.80
CA LEU A 164 -3.88 0.62 -8.52
C LEU A 164 -3.49 1.77 -9.45
N THR A 165 -2.25 1.81 -9.90
CA THR A 165 -1.78 2.70 -10.95
C THR A 165 -0.82 1.99 -11.89
N ASN A 166 -0.95 2.26 -13.18
CA ASN A 166 -0.03 1.80 -14.24
C ASN A 166 0.84 2.94 -14.81
N ARG A 167 0.73 4.15 -14.23
CA ARG A 167 1.44 5.33 -14.72
C ARG A 167 2.76 5.58 -14.00
N PHE A 168 2.99 4.93 -12.87
CA PHE A 168 4.12 5.20 -12.01
C PHE A 168 4.70 3.90 -11.45
N ILE A 169 6.03 3.83 -11.41
CA ILE A 169 6.76 2.90 -10.54
C ILE A 169 7.09 3.67 -9.26
N ILE A 170 6.69 3.12 -8.12
CA ILE A 170 6.89 3.77 -6.82
C ILE A 170 8.04 3.10 -6.11
N ASP A 171 9.13 3.85 -5.93
CA ASP A 171 10.24 3.42 -5.09
C ASP A 171 10.10 3.99 -3.66
N GLN A 172 10.64 3.30 -2.68
CA GLN A 172 10.48 3.60 -1.26
C GLN A 172 11.85 3.71 -0.57
N HIS A 173 11.91 4.42 0.58
CA HIS A 173 13.15 4.77 1.27
C HIS A 173 14.21 5.38 0.33
N PHE A 174 13.75 6.16 -0.63
CA PHE A 174 14.51 6.56 -1.81
C PHE A 174 15.78 7.31 -1.45
N ARG A 175 15.67 8.40 -0.69
CA ARG A 175 16.80 9.21 -0.25
C ARG A 175 17.63 8.50 0.82
N GLN A 176 16.97 7.86 1.77
CA GLN A 176 17.62 7.23 2.92
C GLN A 176 18.57 6.08 2.52
N ARG A 177 18.27 5.44 1.40
CA ARG A 177 19.02 4.28 0.89
C ARG A 177 19.68 4.52 -0.46
N ASP A 178 19.81 5.80 -0.88
CA ASP A 178 20.44 6.18 -2.15
C ASP A 178 19.98 5.32 -3.34
N ARG A 179 18.67 5.34 -3.63
CA ARG A 179 18.06 4.42 -4.59
C ARG A 179 17.88 4.99 -6.00
N LEU A 180 18.59 6.08 -6.33
CA LEU A 180 18.49 6.73 -7.65
C LEU A 180 18.88 5.77 -8.77
N GLY A 181 20.00 5.06 -8.62
CA GLY A 181 20.51 4.15 -9.66
C GLY A 181 19.51 3.06 -10.03
N ARG A 182 18.92 2.40 -9.02
CA ARG A 182 17.91 1.35 -9.27
C ARG A 182 16.63 1.89 -9.91
N LEU A 183 16.18 3.09 -9.56
CA LEU A 183 15.00 3.70 -10.19
C LEU A 183 15.29 4.03 -11.65
N LEU A 184 16.43 4.63 -11.95
CA LEU A 184 16.86 4.91 -13.34
C LEU A 184 17.01 3.62 -14.14
N THR A 185 17.55 2.57 -13.53
CA THR A 185 17.66 1.25 -14.18
C THR A 185 16.26 0.69 -14.49
N ALA A 186 15.32 0.79 -13.55
CA ALA A 186 13.94 0.34 -13.78
C ALA A 186 13.28 1.09 -14.94
N LEU A 187 13.46 2.41 -15.01
CA LEU A 187 12.94 3.26 -16.10
C LEU A 187 13.56 2.91 -17.44
N ALA A 188 14.87 2.64 -17.49
CA ALA A 188 15.56 2.28 -18.73
C ALA A 188 15.02 0.98 -19.37
N TYR A 189 14.51 0.04 -18.55
CA TYR A 189 13.89 -1.20 -19.03
C TYR A 189 12.38 -1.10 -19.26
N ASN A 190 11.74 -0.01 -18.83
CA ASN A 190 10.29 0.20 -18.93
C ASN A 190 10.03 1.67 -19.33
N PRO A 191 10.34 2.03 -20.59
CA PRO A 191 10.19 3.38 -21.09
C PRO A 191 8.71 3.81 -21.21
#